data_2647d6e4fb7a80eb3ea943b988129c2f
#
_entry.id   2647d6e4fb7a80eb3ea943b988129c2f
#
_cell.length_a   1.000
_cell.length_b   1.000
_cell.length_c   1.000
_cell.angle_alpha   90.00
_cell.angle_beta   90.00
_cell.angle_gamma   90.00
#
_symmetry.space_group_name_H-M   'P 1'
#
loop_
_entity.id
_entity.type
_entity.pdbx_description
1 polymer ?
#
loop_
_entity_poly.entity_id
_entity_poly.type
_entity_poly.pdbx_seq_one_letter_code
_entity_poly.pdbx_strand_id
1 'polypeptide(L)'
;MNRNKLTILCVTLFLFYTISAQKQFKALLVTTTKGWHHESLHYGVVALKELAARNFFDVVLFEDPNGFNDKFLEQFQVIIFLNTTGDIFDSTQQKVMERFIQSGKGFVGIHSASDTEYDWDWYTKLVGRMFHIHPTIQTAKLKIFDDKFPGLQGFSDGKLWTEEWYEFGPEKVSDLHYVLGVDESTYNPKADWGAKKGQGMGQMHPIAWYHAYDGGRAFYTALGHMPTDFSDPAFLNHLYAGIFWAATGKK
;
A
#
# COMPACT_ATOMS: atom_id res chain seq x y z
N MET A 1 15.92 18.89 80.76
CA MET A 1 14.81 18.81 79.77
C MET A 1 15.40 18.67 78.35
N ASN A 2 15.60 17.43 77.88
CA ASN A 2 16.12 17.13 76.54
C ASN A 2 14.98 16.90 75.62
N ARG A 3 14.81 17.80 74.63
CA ARG A 3 13.81 17.61 73.52
C ARG A 3 14.51 16.92 72.38
N ASN A 4 14.24 15.62 72.21
CA ASN A 4 14.65 14.87 71.06
C ASN A 4 13.81 15.34 69.82
N LYS A 5 14.49 15.93 68.84
CA LYS A 5 13.91 16.24 67.52
C LYS A 5 13.98 14.99 66.68
N LEU A 6 12.80 14.42 66.39
CA LEU A 6 12.64 13.31 65.45
C LEU A 6 12.59 13.89 64.01
N THR A 7 13.65 13.66 63.25
CA THR A 7 13.70 14.06 61.84
C THR A 7 13.10 12.93 61.03
N ILE A 8 11.90 13.16 60.47
CA ILE A 8 11.22 12.23 59.55
C ILE A 8 11.83 12.45 58.16
N LEU A 9 12.57 11.45 57.66
CA LEU A 9 13.09 11.43 56.29
C LEU A 9 12.02 10.88 55.37
N CYS A 10 11.33 11.77 54.61
CA CYS A 10 10.42 11.34 53.53
C CYS A 10 11.23 10.87 52.34
N VAL A 11 11.31 9.57 52.14
CA VAL A 11 11.87 8.99 50.89
C VAL A 11 10.77 8.97 49.84
N THR A 12 10.82 9.90 48.89
CA THR A 12 9.92 9.94 47.72
C THR A 12 10.40 8.91 46.71
N LEU A 13 9.68 7.78 46.58
CA LEU A 13 9.94 6.76 45.57
C LEU A 13 9.44 7.27 44.23
N PHE A 14 10.31 7.70 43.31
CA PHE A 14 9.97 7.98 41.94
C PHE A 14 9.83 6.64 41.19
N LEU A 15 8.59 6.19 40.96
CA LEU A 15 8.28 5.13 40.03
C LEU A 15 8.43 5.66 38.60
N PHE A 16 9.55 5.34 37.96
CA PHE A 16 9.70 5.57 36.52
C PHE A 16 8.86 4.54 35.78
N TYR A 17 7.66 4.94 35.38
CA TYR A 17 6.90 4.18 34.35
C TYR A 17 7.60 4.40 33.03
N THR A 18 8.28 3.39 32.50
CA THR A 18 8.67 3.35 31.10
C THR A 18 7.41 3.16 30.28
N ILE A 19 6.83 4.25 29.79
CA ILE A 19 5.76 4.19 28.77
C ILE A 19 6.45 3.72 27.50
N SER A 20 6.41 2.41 27.25
CA SER A 20 6.73 1.89 25.91
C SER A 20 5.65 2.39 24.98
N ALA A 21 6.00 3.19 23.97
CA ALA A 21 5.04 3.61 22.96
C ALA A 21 4.49 2.37 22.24
N GLN A 22 3.20 2.13 22.39
CA GLN A 22 2.53 1.01 21.73
C GLN A 22 2.50 1.26 20.23
N LYS A 23 2.86 0.24 19.43
CA LYS A 23 2.76 0.30 17.98
C LYS A 23 1.32 0.49 17.54
N GLN A 24 1.11 1.30 16.49
CA GLN A 24 -0.23 1.65 16.02
C GLN A 24 -0.95 0.44 15.42
N PHE A 25 -0.25 -0.35 14.61
CA PHE A 25 -0.73 -1.57 13.95
C PHE A 25 0.47 -2.40 13.47
N LYS A 26 0.18 -3.59 12.96
CA LYS A 26 1.17 -4.48 12.35
C LYS A 26 0.76 -4.81 10.91
N ALA A 27 1.69 -4.64 9.98
CA ALA A 27 1.51 -4.89 8.56
C ALA A 27 2.29 -6.15 8.13
N LEU A 28 1.68 -6.95 7.24
CA LEU A 28 2.36 -8.02 6.53
C LEU A 28 2.78 -7.50 5.15
N LEU A 29 4.06 -7.55 4.82
CA LEU A 29 4.61 -7.12 3.54
C LEU A 29 4.91 -8.32 2.67
N VAL A 30 4.05 -8.59 1.69
CA VAL A 30 4.18 -9.69 0.73
C VAL A 30 4.92 -9.18 -0.51
N THR A 31 5.97 -9.90 -0.91
CA THR A 31 6.84 -9.53 -2.03
C THR A 31 7.05 -10.67 -3.02
N THR A 32 6.20 -11.70 -2.95
CA THR A 32 6.28 -12.88 -3.83
C THR A 32 6.04 -12.49 -5.29
N THR A 33 6.93 -12.91 -6.18
CA THR A 33 6.82 -12.70 -7.63
C THR A 33 6.87 -14.05 -8.35
N LYS A 34 5.86 -14.36 -9.16
CA LYS A 34 5.79 -15.53 -10.04
C LYS A 34 5.91 -15.15 -11.52
N GLY A 35 5.67 -13.88 -11.84
CA GLY A 35 5.89 -13.27 -13.15
C GLY A 35 7.12 -12.38 -13.16
N TRP A 36 6.97 -11.14 -13.63
CA TRP A 36 8.06 -10.17 -13.71
C TRP A 36 8.54 -9.75 -12.31
N HIS A 37 9.86 -9.71 -12.12
CA HIS A 37 10.49 -9.23 -10.88
C HIS A 37 10.98 -7.79 -11.06
N HIS A 38 10.37 -6.83 -10.37
CA HIS A 38 10.72 -5.41 -10.46
C HIS A 38 11.99 -5.09 -9.67
N GLU A 39 12.91 -4.33 -10.26
CA GLU A 39 14.12 -3.87 -9.60
C GLU A 39 13.81 -3.03 -8.35
N SER A 40 12.75 -2.24 -8.40
CA SER A 40 12.32 -1.36 -7.30
C SER A 40 11.85 -2.11 -6.04
N LEU A 41 11.61 -3.42 -6.10
CA LEU A 41 11.12 -4.21 -4.98
C LEU A 41 12.03 -4.11 -3.75
N HIS A 42 13.35 -4.21 -3.93
CA HIS A 42 14.31 -4.09 -2.82
C HIS A 42 14.28 -2.71 -2.16
N TYR A 43 14.17 -1.66 -2.97
CA TYR A 43 14.05 -0.27 -2.48
C TYR A 43 12.76 -0.09 -1.70
N GLY A 44 11.67 -0.67 -2.18
CA GLY A 44 10.37 -0.64 -1.49
C GLY A 44 10.39 -1.35 -0.15
N VAL A 45 11.05 -2.52 -0.05
CA VAL A 45 11.20 -3.24 1.23
C VAL A 45 11.97 -2.39 2.26
N VAL A 46 13.06 -1.76 1.86
CA VAL A 46 13.85 -0.89 2.75
C VAL A 46 13.02 0.32 3.17
N ALA A 47 12.41 1.01 2.20
CA ALA A 47 11.61 2.20 2.45
C ALA A 47 10.42 1.93 3.38
N LEU A 48 9.68 0.82 3.18
CA LEU A 48 8.54 0.46 4.03
C LEU A 48 8.96 0.09 5.46
N LYS A 49 10.12 -0.54 5.65
CA LYS A 49 10.69 -0.79 6.98
C LYS A 49 11.06 0.52 7.70
N GLU A 50 11.68 1.46 6.99
CA GLU A 50 12.00 2.79 7.53
C GLU A 50 10.72 3.60 7.82
N LEU A 51 9.74 3.56 6.92
CA LEU A 51 8.44 4.20 7.08
C LEU A 51 7.73 3.69 8.34
N ALA A 52 7.77 2.37 8.57
CA ALA A 52 7.22 1.73 9.75
C ALA A 52 7.91 2.22 11.03
N ALA A 53 9.24 2.28 11.02
CA ALA A 53 10.01 2.77 12.17
C ALA A 53 9.69 4.22 12.51
N ARG A 54 9.58 5.11 11.51
CA ARG A 54 9.26 6.54 11.68
C ARG A 54 7.84 6.78 12.17
N ASN A 55 6.89 5.93 11.78
CA ASN A 55 5.47 6.10 12.05
C ASN A 55 4.92 5.11 13.09
N PHE A 56 5.78 4.47 13.88
CA PHE A 56 5.40 3.59 15.00
C PHE A 56 4.41 2.48 14.65
N PHE A 57 4.59 1.81 13.50
CA PHE A 57 3.94 0.53 13.22
C PHE A 57 4.97 -0.56 12.97
N ASP A 58 4.55 -1.82 12.98
CA ASP A 58 5.42 -2.93 12.68
C ASP A 58 5.17 -3.43 11.25
N VAL A 59 6.25 -3.82 10.55
CA VAL A 59 6.18 -4.49 9.27
C VAL A 59 6.94 -5.81 9.31
N VAL A 60 6.29 -6.89 8.85
CA VAL A 60 6.90 -8.22 8.73
C VAL A 60 6.99 -8.56 7.25
N LEU A 61 8.21 -8.77 6.78
CA LEU A 61 8.45 -9.23 5.40
C LEU A 61 8.03 -10.68 5.25
N PHE A 62 7.35 -10.99 4.15
CA PHE A 62 6.84 -12.31 3.82
C PHE A 62 7.08 -12.60 2.33
N GLU A 63 8.09 -13.41 2.06
CA GLU A 63 8.56 -13.72 0.70
C GLU A 63 8.08 -15.10 0.24
N ASP A 64 7.87 -16.04 1.17
CA ASP A 64 7.43 -17.40 0.89
C ASP A 64 5.98 -17.60 1.40
N PRO A 65 5.00 -17.85 0.51
CA PRO A 65 3.60 -17.99 0.89
C PRO A 65 3.29 -19.24 1.72
N ASN A 66 4.20 -20.20 1.88
CA ASN A 66 3.97 -21.46 2.59
C ASN A 66 3.50 -21.32 4.05
N GLY A 67 3.74 -20.18 4.69
CA GLY A 67 3.28 -19.89 6.06
C GLY A 67 1.94 -19.12 6.14
N PHE A 68 1.29 -18.86 5.00
CA PHE A 68 0.10 -18.03 4.94
C PHE A 68 -1.15 -18.78 5.43
N ASN A 69 -1.56 -18.53 6.67
CA ASN A 69 -2.71 -19.18 7.30
C ASN A 69 -3.40 -18.23 8.30
N ASP A 70 -4.64 -18.56 8.71
CA ASP A 70 -5.46 -17.71 9.59
C ASP A 70 -4.74 -17.36 10.89
N LYS A 71 -4.14 -18.33 11.58
CA LYS A 71 -3.45 -18.12 12.86
C LYS A 71 -2.27 -17.15 12.71
N PHE A 72 -1.50 -17.29 11.63
CA PHE A 72 -0.40 -16.36 11.33
C PHE A 72 -0.92 -14.93 11.08
N LEU A 73 -2.05 -14.80 10.38
CA LEU A 73 -2.63 -13.53 9.99
C LEU A 73 -3.37 -12.79 11.13
N GLU A 74 -3.76 -13.46 12.21
CA GLU A 74 -4.48 -12.84 13.34
C GLU A 74 -3.81 -11.56 13.86
N GLN A 75 -2.48 -11.55 13.88
CA GLN A 75 -1.67 -10.47 14.42
C GLN A 75 -1.61 -9.21 13.54
N PHE A 76 -2.02 -9.27 12.28
CA PHE A 76 -1.91 -8.16 11.32
C PHE A 76 -3.23 -7.40 11.16
N GLN A 77 -3.14 -6.11 10.87
CA GLN A 77 -4.27 -5.24 10.56
C GLN A 77 -4.35 -4.92 9.06
N VAL A 78 -3.24 -5.09 8.34
CA VAL A 78 -3.16 -4.80 6.91
C VAL A 78 -2.15 -5.75 6.25
N ILE A 79 -2.46 -6.17 5.01
CA ILE A 79 -1.54 -6.88 4.11
C ILE A 79 -1.18 -5.92 2.99
N ILE A 80 0.13 -5.80 2.72
CA ILE A 80 0.70 -4.97 1.66
C ILE A 80 1.28 -5.90 0.60
N PHE A 81 0.80 -5.81 -0.63
CA PHE A 81 1.43 -6.44 -1.78
C PHE A 81 2.33 -5.41 -2.46
N LEU A 82 3.64 -5.62 -2.35
CA LEU A 82 4.64 -4.77 -2.97
C LEU A 82 5.18 -5.45 -4.21
N ASN A 83 4.88 -4.90 -5.38
CA ASN A 83 5.37 -5.36 -6.67
C ASN A 83 5.21 -6.89 -6.88
N THR A 84 4.14 -7.48 -6.34
CA THR A 84 3.80 -8.89 -6.57
C THR A 84 3.36 -9.11 -8.01
N THR A 85 3.59 -10.30 -8.56
CA THR A 85 3.19 -10.65 -9.94
C THR A 85 2.84 -12.13 -10.06
N GLY A 86 1.87 -12.44 -10.93
CA GLY A 86 1.44 -13.80 -11.24
C GLY A 86 0.63 -14.45 -10.11
N ASP A 87 0.38 -15.75 -10.17
CA ASP A 87 -0.45 -16.48 -9.23
C ASP A 87 0.40 -16.92 -8.03
N ILE A 88 0.35 -16.14 -6.94
CA ILE A 88 1.20 -16.32 -5.76
C ILE A 88 0.59 -17.22 -4.70
N PHE A 89 -0.73 -17.41 -4.70
CA PHE A 89 -1.47 -18.18 -3.71
C PHE A 89 -2.15 -19.41 -4.31
N ASP A 90 -2.15 -20.50 -3.58
CA ASP A 90 -3.05 -21.63 -3.84
C ASP A 90 -4.48 -21.34 -3.34
N SER A 91 -5.43 -22.21 -3.70
CA SER A 91 -6.83 -22.02 -3.33
C SER A 91 -7.09 -21.98 -1.82
N THR A 92 -6.26 -22.61 -1.01
CA THR A 92 -6.37 -22.59 0.46
C THR A 92 -5.93 -21.23 0.98
N GLN A 93 -4.81 -20.70 0.49
CA GLN A 93 -4.27 -19.39 0.85
C GLN A 93 -5.19 -18.26 0.37
N GLN A 94 -5.79 -18.39 -0.81
CA GLN A 94 -6.81 -17.47 -1.31
C GLN A 94 -7.97 -17.36 -0.31
N LYS A 95 -8.50 -18.49 0.20
CA LYS A 95 -9.56 -18.48 1.23
C LYS A 95 -9.13 -17.87 2.57
N VAL A 96 -7.86 -18.01 2.94
CA VAL A 96 -7.29 -17.34 4.12
C VAL A 96 -7.30 -15.81 3.92
N MET A 97 -6.89 -15.33 2.74
CA MET A 97 -6.91 -13.90 2.41
C MET A 97 -8.33 -13.33 2.41
N GLU A 98 -9.32 -14.05 1.83
CA GLU A 98 -10.73 -13.66 1.87
C GLU A 98 -11.20 -13.45 3.32
N ARG A 99 -11.00 -14.43 4.20
CA ARG A 99 -11.39 -14.32 5.62
C ARG A 99 -10.68 -13.17 6.35
N PHE A 100 -9.41 -12.93 6.02
CA PHE A 100 -8.66 -11.82 6.58
C PHE A 100 -9.35 -10.48 6.26
N ILE A 101 -9.71 -10.21 5.01
CA ILE A 101 -10.41 -8.99 4.59
C ILE A 101 -11.83 -8.95 5.19
N GLN A 102 -12.58 -10.05 5.15
CA GLN A 102 -13.93 -10.17 5.71
C GLN A 102 -13.97 -9.88 7.22
N SER A 103 -12.86 -10.07 7.92
CA SER A 103 -12.74 -9.69 9.33
C SER A 103 -12.58 -8.17 9.58
N GLY A 104 -12.72 -7.33 8.56
CA GLY A 104 -12.64 -5.86 8.67
C GLY A 104 -11.23 -5.29 8.54
N LYS A 105 -10.27 -6.10 8.08
CA LYS A 105 -8.87 -5.71 7.93
C LYS A 105 -8.57 -5.09 6.55
N GLY A 106 -7.33 -4.62 6.32
CA GLY A 106 -6.97 -3.85 5.15
C GLY A 106 -6.05 -4.56 4.16
N PHE A 107 -6.13 -4.10 2.92
CA PHE A 107 -5.24 -4.44 1.81
C PHE A 107 -4.61 -3.18 1.23
N VAL A 108 -3.33 -3.26 0.85
CA VAL A 108 -2.64 -2.23 0.07
C VAL A 108 -1.93 -2.91 -1.09
N GLY A 109 -2.27 -2.50 -2.31
CA GLY A 109 -1.58 -2.91 -3.53
C GLY A 109 -0.66 -1.81 -4.02
N ILE A 110 0.61 -2.12 -4.28
CA ILE A 110 1.60 -1.21 -4.82
C ILE A 110 2.06 -1.72 -6.17
N HIS A 111 1.96 -0.87 -7.19
CA HIS A 111 2.39 -1.08 -8.56
C HIS A 111 1.85 -2.38 -9.16
N SER A 112 2.69 -3.39 -9.38
CA SER A 112 2.29 -4.63 -10.02
C SER A 112 1.45 -5.57 -9.14
N ALA A 113 1.01 -5.13 -7.96
CA ALA A 113 -0.07 -5.84 -7.26
C ALA A 113 -1.34 -5.99 -8.14
N SER A 114 -1.56 -5.12 -9.13
CA SER A 114 -2.62 -5.27 -10.13
C SER A 114 -2.29 -6.25 -11.26
N ASP A 115 -1.07 -6.79 -11.31
CA ASP A 115 -0.59 -7.84 -12.24
C ASP A 115 -0.45 -9.20 -11.51
N THR A 116 -1.30 -9.44 -10.52
CA THR A 116 -1.28 -10.59 -9.62
C THR A 116 -2.66 -11.25 -9.63
N GLU A 117 -2.72 -12.60 -9.57
CA GLU A 117 -3.96 -13.38 -9.35
C GLU A 117 -5.11 -13.04 -10.32
N TYR A 118 -4.87 -13.00 -11.61
CA TYR A 118 -5.89 -12.64 -12.62
C TYR A 118 -7.09 -13.58 -12.64
N ASP A 119 -6.88 -14.86 -12.39
CA ASP A 119 -7.94 -15.88 -12.44
C ASP A 119 -8.75 -15.97 -11.13
N TRP A 120 -8.39 -15.19 -10.13
CA TRP A 120 -9.12 -15.10 -8.87
C TRP A 120 -10.02 -13.85 -8.84
N ASP A 121 -11.26 -14.01 -9.30
CA ASP A 121 -12.24 -12.91 -9.46
C ASP A 121 -12.43 -12.08 -8.17
N TRP A 122 -12.38 -12.72 -7.00
CA TRP A 122 -12.46 -12.01 -5.72
C TRP A 122 -11.30 -11.02 -5.54
N TYR A 123 -10.06 -11.44 -5.88
CA TYR A 123 -8.88 -10.57 -5.79
C TYR A 123 -8.94 -9.43 -6.81
N THR A 124 -9.41 -9.69 -8.03
CA THR A 124 -9.54 -8.62 -9.02
C THR A 124 -10.49 -7.51 -8.57
N LYS A 125 -11.52 -7.88 -7.79
CA LYS A 125 -12.45 -6.93 -7.16
C LYS A 125 -11.83 -6.23 -5.94
N LEU A 126 -11.00 -6.93 -5.16
CA LEU A 126 -10.25 -6.33 -4.05
C LEU A 126 -9.29 -5.23 -4.55
N VAL A 127 -8.57 -5.49 -5.65
CA VAL A 127 -7.69 -4.47 -6.26
C VAL A 127 -8.51 -3.37 -6.95
N GLY A 128 -9.63 -3.73 -7.59
CA GLY A 128 -10.57 -2.83 -8.23
C GLY A 128 -10.37 -2.63 -9.74
N ARG A 129 -9.13 -2.61 -10.23
CA ARG A 129 -8.75 -2.65 -11.65
C ARG A 129 -7.47 -3.46 -11.79
N MET A 130 -7.40 -4.26 -12.88
CA MET A 130 -6.22 -5.08 -13.17
C MET A 130 -5.38 -4.43 -14.25
N PHE A 131 -4.07 -4.58 -14.14
CA PHE A 131 -3.12 -4.18 -15.15
C PHE A 131 -3.46 -4.82 -16.52
N HIS A 132 -3.36 -4.04 -17.58
CA HIS A 132 -3.53 -4.50 -18.95
C HIS A 132 -2.22 -4.44 -19.73
N ILE A 133 -1.62 -3.24 -19.82
CA ILE A 133 -0.41 -2.95 -20.56
C ILE A 133 0.17 -1.61 -20.12
N HIS A 134 1.41 -1.30 -20.49
CA HIS A 134 2.01 0.03 -20.36
C HIS A 134 2.87 0.38 -21.58
N PRO A 135 3.03 1.68 -21.92
CA PRO A 135 4.05 2.16 -22.85
C PRO A 135 5.44 2.12 -22.18
N THR A 136 6.45 2.60 -22.89
CA THR A 136 7.77 2.86 -22.27
C THR A 136 7.65 3.87 -21.12
N ILE A 137 8.57 3.79 -20.15
CA ILE A 137 8.67 4.75 -19.04
C ILE A 137 8.75 6.17 -19.58
N GLN A 138 7.94 7.08 -19.07
CA GLN A 138 7.85 8.48 -19.52
C GLN A 138 7.55 9.41 -18.35
N THR A 139 7.95 10.68 -18.51
CA THR A 139 7.52 11.75 -17.63
C THR A 139 6.16 12.30 -18.10
N ALA A 140 5.22 12.42 -17.19
CA ALA A 140 3.90 13.00 -17.42
C ALA A 140 3.47 13.91 -16.27
N LYS A 141 2.37 14.64 -16.46
CA LYS A 141 1.77 15.48 -15.41
C LYS A 141 0.78 14.67 -14.60
N LEU A 142 0.86 14.81 -13.30
CA LEU A 142 -0.12 14.25 -12.37
C LEU A 142 -1.41 15.07 -12.35
N LYS A 143 -2.51 14.39 -11.97
CA LYS A 143 -3.83 14.98 -11.68
C LYS A 143 -4.28 14.57 -10.30
N ILE A 144 -4.87 15.49 -9.53
CA ILE A 144 -5.51 15.21 -8.25
C ILE A 144 -7.01 15.05 -8.48
N PHE A 145 -7.58 13.91 -8.10
CA PHE A 145 -9.03 13.67 -8.20
C PHE A 145 -9.76 13.89 -6.88
N ASP A 146 -9.15 13.51 -5.74
CA ASP A 146 -9.71 13.74 -4.41
C ASP A 146 -8.62 14.28 -3.48
N ASP A 147 -8.63 15.58 -3.24
CA ASP A 147 -7.69 16.30 -2.37
C ASP A 147 -7.96 16.07 -0.87
N LYS A 148 -9.08 15.42 -0.52
CA LYS A 148 -9.46 15.12 0.87
C LYS A 148 -8.85 13.82 1.38
N PHE A 149 -8.40 12.93 0.48
CA PHE A 149 -7.68 11.74 0.91
C PHE A 149 -6.30 12.16 1.45
N PRO A 150 -5.89 11.69 2.65
CA PRO A 150 -4.59 12.05 3.21
C PRO A 150 -3.45 11.49 2.34
N GLY A 151 -2.23 12.06 2.50
CA GLY A 151 -1.05 11.55 1.80
C GLY A 151 -0.82 12.13 0.41
N LEU A 152 -1.48 13.25 0.09
CA LEU A 152 -1.23 13.98 -1.15
C LEU A 152 -0.26 15.17 -0.97
N GLN A 153 0.28 15.36 0.24
CA GLN A 153 1.27 16.42 0.49
C GLN A 153 2.52 16.19 -0.37
N GLY A 154 2.85 17.18 -1.17
CA GLY A 154 3.93 17.12 -2.15
C GLY A 154 3.51 16.64 -3.54
N PHE A 155 2.26 16.21 -3.73
CA PHE A 155 1.62 16.12 -5.04
C PHE A 155 0.82 17.39 -5.35
N SER A 156 0.69 17.72 -6.62
CA SER A 156 -0.14 18.82 -7.11
C SER A 156 -0.53 18.57 -8.57
N ASP A 157 -1.62 19.18 -9.00
CA ASP A 157 -1.97 19.17 -10.41
C ASP A 157 -0.83 19.76 -11.26
N GLY A 158 -0.48 19.02 -12.30
CA GLY A 158 0.60 19.39 -13.20
C GLY A 158 2.02 19.09 -12.70
N LYS A 159 2.20 18.50 -11.49
CA LYS A 159 3.51 18.02 -11.05
C LYS A 159 4.02 16.99 -12.04
N LEU A 160 5.27 17.16 -12.49
CA LEU A 160 5.94 16.19 -13.35
C LEU A 160 6.36 14.97 -12.52
N TRP A 161 6.07 13.78 -13.04
CA TRP A 161 6.46 12.50 -12.47
C TRP A 161 6.89 11.56 -13.57
N THR A 162 7.93 10.77 -13.34
CA THR A 162 8.43 9.78 -14.30
C THR A 162 8.06 8.40 -13.79
N GLU A 163 7.30 7.64 -14.59
CA GLU A 163 6.78 6.34 -14.16
C GLU A 163 6.49 5.44 -15.36
N GLU A 164 6.23 4.18 -15.07
CA GLU A 164 5.62 3.22 -15.96
C GLU A 164 4.10 3.34 -15.86
N TRP A 165 3.51 4.11 -16.80
CA TRP A 165 2.09 4.44 -16.78
C TRP A 165 1.22 3.24 -17.17
N TYR A 166 0.60 2.58 -16.20
CA TYR A 166 -0.26 1.42 -16.42
C TYR A 166 -1.59 1.81 -17.06
N GLU A 167 -1.92 1.22 -18.21
CA GLU A 167 -3.29 1.14 -18.68
C GLU A 167 -3.99 -0.01 -17.96
N PHE A 168 -5.15 0.24 -17.41
CA PHE A 168 -5.93 -0.74 -16.67
C PHE A 168 -7.12 -1.26 -17.48
N GLY A 169 -7.50 -2.50 -17.21
CA GLY A 169 -8.78 -3.05 -17.63
C GLY A 169 -9.98 -2.31 -16.99
N PRO A 170 -11.21 -2.77 -17.28
CA PRO A 170 -12.41 -2.17 -16.72
C PRO A 170 -12.46 -2.28 -15.20
N GLU A 171 -13.24 -1.39 -14.57
CA GLU A 171 -13.57 -1.49 -13.16
C GLU A 171 -14.18 -2.84 -12.82
N LYS A 172 -13.75 -3.42 -11.73
CA LYS A 172 -14.26 -4.69 -11.19
C LYS A 172 -15.35 -4.48 -10.13
N VAL A 173 -15.43 -3.26 -9.60
CA VAL A 173 -16.43 -2.79 -8.64
C VAL A 173 -16.86 -1.36 -9.00
N SER A 174 -18.03 -0.92 -8.54
CA SER A 174 -18.63 0.35 -8.95
C SER A 174 -18.31 1.54 -8.05
N ASP A 175 -17.61 1.33 -6.92
CA ASP A 175 -17.43 2.31 -5.86
C ASP A 175 -15.95 2.68 -5.61
N LEU A 176 -15.13 2.67 -6.66
CA LEU A 176 -13.75 3.11 -6.59
C LEU A 176 -13.67 4.63 -6.38
N HIS A 177 -13.03 5.04 -5.29
CA HIS A 177 -12.72 6.43 -5.00
C HIS A 177 -11.33 6.77 -5.55
N TYR A 178 -11.28 7.43 -6.69
CA TYR A 178 -10.01 7.82 -7.32
C TYR A 178 -9.37 8.99 -6.59
N VAL A 179 -8.08 8.87 -6.30
CA VAL A 179 -7.29 9.86 -5.55
C VAL A 179 -6.34 10.61 -6.47
N LEU A 180 -5.57 9.86 -7.26
CA LEU A 180 -4.52 10.40 -8.12
C LEU A 180 -4.70 9.85 -9.53
N GLY A 181 -4.36 10.65 -10.52
CA GLY A 181 -4.37 10.29 -11.92
C GLY A 181 -3.17 10.86 -12.67
N VAL A 182 -3.08 10.53 -13.95
CA VAL A 182 -2.11 11.07 -14.89
C VAL A 182 -2.81 11.76 -16.05
N ASP A 183 -2.23 12.85 -16.54
CA ASP A 183 -2.70 13.55 -17.73
C ASP A 183 -2.11 12.94 -19.00
N GLU A 184 -2.90 12.08 -19.66
CA GLU A 184 -2.48 11.42 -20.90
C GLU A 184 -2.11 12.36 -22.04
N SER A 185 -2.58 13.61 -22.03
CA SER A 185 -2.20 14.60 -23.04
C SER A 185 -0.72 15.01 -22.95
N THR A 186 -0.02 14.59 -21.89
CA THR A 186 1.36 14.99 -21.60
C THR A 186 2.40 13.91 -21.87
N TYR A 187 1.97 12.71 -22.28
CA TYR A 187 2.85 11.60 -22.66
C TYR A 187 2.22 10.78 -23.80
N ASN A 188 2.94 9.79 -24.34
CA ASN A 188 2.40 8.89 -25.36
C ASN A 188 1.87 7.60 -24.69
N PRO A 189 0.55 7.40 -24.57
CA PRO A 189 -0.02 6.23 -23.88
C PRO A 189 0.00 4.95 -24.72
N LYS A 190 0.36 5.02 -26.02
CA LYS A 190 0.29 3.89 -26.92
C LYS A 190 1.33 2.83 -26.57
N ALA A 191 0.88 1.60 -26.47
CA ALA A 191 1.71 0.43 -26.26
C ALA A 191 1.34 -0.68 -27.25
N ASP A 192 2.32 -1.41 -27.75
CA ASP A 192 2.11 -2.56 -28.62
C ASP A 192 3.09 -3.67 -28.21
N TRP A 193 2.53 -4.73 -27.59
CA TRP A 193 3.26 -5.93 -27.19
C TRP A 193 2.90 -7.12 -28.07
N GLY A 194 2.47 -6.86 -29.31
CA GLY A 194 2.01 -7.88 -30.24
C GLY A 194 0.61 -8.37 -29.93
N ALA A 195 0.48 -9.32 -28.99
CA ALA A 195 -0.83 -9.87 -28.60
C ALA A 195 -1.68 -8.89 -27.78
N LYS A 196 -1.07 -7.96 -27.05
CA LYS A 196 -1.75 -6.91 -26.27
C LYS A 196 -1.41 -5.54 -26.86
N LYS A 197 -2.42 -4.67 -26.95
CA LYS A 197 -2.26 -3.29 -27.40
C LYS A 197 -2.96 -2.34 -26.46
N GLY A 198 -2.32 -1.22 -26.14
CA GLY A 198 -2.86 -0.12 -25.35
C GLY A 198 -3.05 1.12 -26.20
N GLN A 199 -4.10 1.87 -25.89
CA GLN A 199 -4.42 3.15 -26.51
C GLN A 199 -4.55 4.27 -25.46
N GLY A 200 -4.33 3.92 -24.20
CA GLY A 200 -4.56 4.76 -23.04
C GLY A 200 -5.98 4.69 -22.53
N MET A 201 -6.26 5.43 -21.47
CA MET A 201 -7.55 5.50 -20.77
C MET A 201 -8.28 6.82 -21.02
N GLY A 202 -7.67 7.76 -21.75
CA GLY A 202 -8.23 9.08 -22.08
C GLY A 202 -8.15 10.07 -20.93
N GLN A 203 -9.17 10.94 -20.82
CA GLN A 203 -9.15 12.01 -19.81
C GLN A 203 -9.20 11.51 -18.37
N MET A 204 -9.77 10.34 -18.15
CA MET A 204 -9.92 9.70 -16.85
C MET A 204 -8.95 8.54 -16.73
N HIS A 205 -7.69 8.86 -16.38
CA HIS A 205 -6.63 7.88 -16.18
C HIS A 205 -6.20 7.84 -14.70
N PRO A 206 -6.93 7.07 -13.86
CA PRO A 206 -6.59 6.95 -12.44
C PRO A 206 -5.35 6.06 -12.27
N ILE A 207 -4.50 6.44 -11.29
CA ILE A 207 -3.30 5.70 -10.90
C ILE A 207 -3.27 5.38 -9.40
N ALA A 208 -4.20 5.93 -8.61
CA ALA A 208 -4.41 5.53 -7.22
C ALA A 208 -5.88 5.67 -6.83
N TRP A 209 -6.35 4.70 -6.02
CA TRP A 209 -7.74 4.66 -5.52
C TRP A 209 -7.85 3.87 -4.23
N TYR A 210 -9.01 4.01 -3.59
CA TYR A 210 -9.38 3.22 -2.42
C TYR A 210 -10.88 2.89 -2.47
N HIS A 211 -11.27 1.83 -1.80
CA HIS A 211 -12.67 1.44 -1.61
C HIS A 211 -12.85 0.50 -0.42
N ALA A 212 -14.09 0.33 0.02
CA ALA A 212 -14.46 -0.75 0.90
C ALA A 212 -14.76 -2.00 0.06
N TYR A 213 -14.32 -3.17 0.51
CA TYR A 213 -14.58 -4.42 -0.18
C TYR A 213 -14.72 -5.57 0.82
N ASP A 214 -15.78 -6.35 0.66
CA ASP A 214 -16.06 -7.60 1.36
C ASP A 214 -15.81 -7.53 2.89
N GLY A 215 -16.26 -6.45 3.51
CA GLY A 215 -16.10 -6.19 4.95
C GLY A 215 -14.82 -5.46 5.34
N GLY A 216 -13.82 -5.41 4.48
CA GLY A 216 -12.55 -4.72 4.71
C GLY A 216 -12.35 -3.47 3.86
N ARG A 217 -11.09 -3.10 3.65
CA ARG A 217 -10.67 -1.88 2.95
C ARG A 217 -9.50 -2.17 2.02
N ALA A 218 -9.53 -1.59 0.82
CA ALA A 218 -8.47 -1.72 -0.15
C ALA A 218 -7.99 -0.35 -0.63
N PHE A 219 -6.70 -0.15 -0.63
CA PHE A 219 -6.00 0.97 -1.26
C PHE A 219 -5.05 0.44 -2.32
N TYR A 220 -4.98 1.13 -3.45
CA TYR A 220 -4.08 0.79 -4.54
C TYR A 220 -3.37 2.04 -5.07
N THR A 221 -2.10 1.90 -5.42
CA THR A 221 -1.33 2.90 -6.18
C THR A 221 -0.49 2.22 -7.26
N ALA A 222 -0.53 2.75 -8.48
CA ALA A 222 0.28 2.28 -9.61
C ALA A 222 1.73 2.81 -9.56
N LEU A 223 1.99 3.84 -8.75
CA LEU A 223 3.36 4.34 -8.54
C LEU A 223 4.20 3.29 -7.83
N GLY A 224 5.53 3.32 -8.05
CA GLY A 224 6.46 2.42 -7.40
C GLY A 224 7.23 1.49 -8.36
N HIS A 225 7.17 1.76 -9.69
CA HIS A 225 8.05 1.10 -10.64
C HIS A 225 9.49 1.56 -10.49
N MET A 226 9.68 2.87 -10.31
CA MET A 226 11.02 3.44 -10.24
C MET A 226 11.64 3.25 -8.84
N PRO A 227 12.89 2.75 -8.74
CA PRO A 227 13.62 2.71 -7.46
C PRO A 227 13.64 4.05 -6.74
N THR A 228 13.70 5.16 -7.47
CA THR A 228 13.74 6.52 -6.95
C THR A 228 12.46 6.95 -6.25
N ASP A 229 11.30 6.35 -6.57
CA ASP A 229 10.04 6.66 -5.91
C ASP A 229 10.12 6.38 -4.40
N PHE A 230 10.77 5.29 -4.04
CA PHE A 230 10.93 4.85 -2.66
C PHE A 230 11.88 5.73 -1.82
N SER A 231 12.44 6.79 -2.41
CA SER A 231 13.17 7.86 -1.72
C SER A 231 12.46 9.21 -1.78
N ASP A 232 11.37 9.34 -2.58
CA ASP A 232 10.61 10.58 -2.70
C ASP A 232 9.66 10.78 -1.50
N PRO A 233 9.78 11.90 -0.75
CA PRO A 233 8.95 12.14 0.42
C PRO A 233 7.44 12.21 0.14
N ALA A 234 7.02 12.68 -1.05
CA ALA A 234 5.61 12.73 -1.41
C ALA A 234 5.05 11.32 -1.62
N PHE A 235 5.80 10.45 -2.30
CA PHE A 235 5.41 9.06 -2.48
C PHE A 235 5.38 8.29 -1.16
N LEU A 236 6.39 8.45 -0.30
CA LEU A 236 6.43 7.81 1.02
C LEU A 236 5.26 8.25 1.91
N ASN A 237 4.89 9.54 1.86
CA ASN A 237 3.72 10.04 2.58
C ASN A 237 2.41 9.46 2.02
N HIS A 238 2.31 9.33 0.69
CA HIS A 238 1.18 8.70 0.01
C HIS A 238 1.03 7.23 0.43
N LEU A 239 2.11 6.47 0.43
CA LEU A 239 2.10 5.08 0.90
C LEU A 239 1.67 4.98 2.37
N TYR A 240 2.24 5.83 3.24
CA TYR A 240 1.84 5.81 4.66
C TYR A 240 0.37 6.07 4.87
N ALA A 241 -0.20 7.07 4.18
CA ALA A 241 -1.61 7.40 4.30
C ALA A 241 -2.52 6.25 3.82
N GLY A 242 -2.19 5.62 2.68
CA GLY A 242 -2.90 4.45 2.18
C GLY A 242 -2.84 3.27 3.17
N ILE A 243 -1.65 2.98 3.69
CA ILE A 243 -1.42 1.91 4.67
C ILE A 243 -2.18 2.21 5.98
N PHE A 244 -2.09 3.45 6.49
CA PHE A 244 -2.77 3.84 7.73
C PHE A 244 -4.28 3.75 7.59
N TRP A 245 -4.85 4.25 6.48
CA TRP A 245 -6.28 4.15 6.23
C TRP A 245 -6.72 2.69 6.09
N ALA A 246 -6.01 1.87 5.33
CA ALA A 246 -6.34 0.46 5.16
C ALA A 246 -6.30 -0.29 6.50
N ALA A 247 -5.29 -0.03 7.34
CA ALA A 247 -5.12 -0.68 8.64
C ALA A 247 -6.17 -0.24 9.67
N THR A 248 -6.55 1.05 9.69
CA THR A 248 -7.31 1.64 10.81
C THR A 248 -8.72 2.11 10.44
N GLY A 249 -9.01 2.32 9.15
CA GLY A 249 -10.23 2.98 8.66
C GLY A 249 -10.28 4.49 8.91
N LYS A 250 -9.21 5.11 9.42
CA LYS A 250 -9.14 6.55 9.71
C LYS A 250 -8.43 7.28 8.57
N LYS A 251 -8.94 8.47 8.21
CA LYS A 251 -8.32 9.39 7.26
C LYS A 251 -7.57 10.49 7.96
#